data_27d3764df2051253294f4076a0c09f7e
#
_entry.id   27d3764df2051253294f4076a0c09f7e
#
_cell.length_a   1.000
_cell.length_b   1.000
_cell.length_c   1.000
_cell.angle_alpha   90.00
_cell.angle_beta   90.00
_cell.angle_gamma   90.00
#
_symmetry.space_group_name_H-M   'P 1'
#
loop_
_entity.id
_entity.type
_entity.pdbx_description
1 polymer ?
#
loop_
_entity_poly.entity_id
_entity_poly.type
_entity_poly.pdbx_seq_one_letter_code
_entity_poly.pdbx_strand_id
1 'polypeptide(L)'
;VMLAAGKHVACEKPLAGTLEDARAMADAAKKAAKKGVKTFVWFNYRRCPAVALAYKLVREGRLGRILHVRARYLQDWGGPQTPLSWRFQKKVAGSGAHGDLNAHIVDMARFLVGEEVSEVHGAIERTFVKERPLPGKKGETGKSDVDDVVLFLASFAGGATASFEATRLAIGHQNDNGIELNGEKGSLRFSFEDMNVLELCEGGDARTGGWKRIMCTSAGNHPYAANWWPDAHVIGYEHGFTNMAADVLRTLAGLEPEVPLPDFADAYQTQRVLEAALQSARQRRAIKLSQIK
;
A
#
# COMPACT_ATOMS: atom_id res chain seq x y z
N VAL A 1 8.15 -9.81 -22.36
CA VAL A 1 8.61 -9.20 -23.63
C VAL A 1 9.52 -8.02 -23.35
N MET A 2 9.10 -6.94 -22.67
CA MET A 2 9.87 -5.70 -22.48
C MET A 2 11.21 -5.93 -21.78
N LEU A 3 11.23 -6.66 -20.67
CA LEU A 3 12.45 -6.98 -19.93
C LEU A 3 13.45 -7.80 -20.76
N ALA A 4 12.95 -8.74 -21.57
CA ALA A 4 13.78 -9.53 -22.47
C ALA A 4 14.41 -8.68 -23.58
N ALA A 5 13.74 -7.59 -23.97
CA ALA A 5 14.25 -6.59 -24.93
C ALA A 5 15.18 -5.53 -24.30
N GLY A 6 15.57 -5.71 -23.03
CA GLY A 6 16.48 -4.80 -22.34
C GLY A 6 15.87 -3.45 -21.95
N LYS A 7 14.51 -3.35 -21.89
CA LYS A 7 13.83 -2.11 -21.52
C LYS A 7 13.55 -2.08 -20.03
N HIS A 8 13.80 -0.92 -19.38
CA HIS A 8 13.28 -0.66 -18.04
C HIS A 8 11.76 -0.69 -18.07
N VAL A 9 11.15 -1.16 -16.98
CA VAL A 9 9.69 -1.32 -16.92
C VAL A 9 9.15 -0.69 -15.63
N ALA A 10 8.19 0.20 -15.77
CA ALA A 10 7.35 0.68 -14.68
C ALA A 10 5.94 0.08 -14.86
N CYS A 11 5.45 -0.59 -13.83
CA CYS A 11 4.17 -1.32 -13.85
C CYS A 11 3.21 -0.74 -12.81
N GLU A 12 1.91 -0.72 -13.13
CA GLU A 12 0.88 -0.43 -12.15
C GLU A 12 0.79 -1.51 -11.06
N LYS A 13 0.29 -1.11 -9.90
CA LYS A 13 -0.04 -2.01 -8.81
C LYS A 13 -1.46 -2.63 -9.00
N PRO A 14 -1.73 -3.81 -8.42
CA PRO A 14 -0.78 -4.77 -7.88
C PRO A 14 0.12 -5.31 -8.98
N LEU A 15 1.23 -5.94 -8.63
CA LEU A 15 2.21 -6.43 -9.62
C LEU A 15 1.58 -7.32 -10.69
N ALA A 16 0.63 -8.19 -10.27
CA ALA A 16 -0.15 -9.04 -11.17
C ALA A 16 -1.50 -9.42 -10.55
N GLY A 17 -2.40 -10.00 -11.35
CA GLY A 17 -3.69 -10.52 -10.89
C GLY A 17 -3.60 -11.83 -10.10
N THR A 18 -2.50 -12.59 -10.26
CA THR A 18 -2.23 -13.85 -9.56
C THR A 18 -0.84 -13.85 -8.94
N LEU A 19 -0.63 -14.69 -7.92
CA LEU A 19 0.69 -14.86 -7.32
C LEU A 19 1.68 -15.50 -8.31
N GLU A 20 1.21 -16.44 -9.14
CA GLU A 20 2.02 -17.11 -10.16
C GLU A 20 2.58 -16.12 -11.17
N ASP A 21 1.73 -15.25 -11.71
CA ASP A 21 2.16 -14.20 -12.64
C ASP A 21 3.12 -13.20 -11.99
N ALA A 22 2.83 -12.80 -10.74
CA ALA A 22 3.72 -11.92 -9.98
C ALA A 22 5.11 -12.54 -9.78
N ARG A 23 5.17 -13.83 -9.47
CA ARG A 23 6.42 -14.59 -9.38
C ARG A 23 7.17 -14.62 -10.70
N ALA A 24 6.46 -14.96 -11.79
CA ALA A 24 7.05 -14.97 -13.13
C ALA A 24 7.63 -13.60 -13.53
N MET A 25 6.93 -12.52 -13.17
CA MET A 25 7.41 -11.15 -13.40
C MET A 25 8.65 -10.83 -12.55
N ALA A 26 8.67 -11.20 -11.27
CA ALA A 26 9.83 -11.01 -10.39
C ALA A 26 11.05 -11.81 -10.85
N ASP A 27 10.85 -13.08 -11.29
CA ASP A 27 11.91 -13.91 -11.83
C ASP A 27 12.48 -13.35 -13.14
N ALA A 28 11.62 -12.82 -14.00
CA ALA A 28 12.05 -12.14 -15.24
C ALA A 28 12.83 -10.86 -14.93
N ALA A 29 12.40 -10.07 -13.94
CA ALA A 29 13.11 -8.88 -13.49
C ALA A 29 14.49 -9.23 -12.91
N LYS A 30 14.60 -10.27 -12.09
CA LYS A 30 15.86 -10.77 -11.54
C LYS A 30 16.87 -11.16 -12.64
N LYS A 31 16.38 -11.78 -13.72
CA LYS A 31 17.23 -12.12 -14.89
C LYS A 31 17.67 -10.85 -15.64
N ALA A 32 16.75 -9.89 -15.84
CA ALA A 32 17.02 -8.65 -16.56
C ALA A 32 17.95 -7.71 -15.79
N ALA A 33 17.88 -7.71 -14.45
CA ALA A 33 18.74 -6.91 -13.57
C ALA A 33 20.24 -7.21 -13.77
N LYS A 34 20.61 -8.46 -14.14
CA LYS A 34 22.00 -8.84 -14.50
C LYS A 34 22.54 -8.07 -15.71
N LYS A 35 21.67 -7.45 -16.50
CA LYS A 35 22.00 -6.62 -17.67
C LYS A 35 21.75 -5.13 -17.42
N GLY A 36 21.61 -4.72 -16.14
CA GLY A 36 21.36 -3.33 -15.76
C GLY A 36 19.92 -2.85 -15.97
N VAL A 37 18.98 -3.75 -16.32
CA VAL A 37 17.57 -3.40 -16.51
C VAL A 37 16.90 -3.24 -15.15
N LYS A 38 16.22 -2.12 -14.94
CA LYS A 38 15.51 -1.79 -13.70
C LYS A 38 14.00 -1.96 -13.86
N THR A 39 13.32 -2.29 -12.77
CA THR A 39 11.86 -2.40 -12.70
C THR A 39 11.31 -1.54 -11.57
N PHE A 40 10.08 -1.04 -11.73
CA PHE A 40 9.42 -0.19 -10.76
C PHE A 40 7.93 -0.54 -10.71
N VAL A 41 7.31 -0.40 -9.52
CA VAL A 41 5.86 -0.58 -9.34
C VAL A 41 5.25 0.68 -8.74
N TRP A 42 4.12 1.16 -9.29
CA TRP A 42 3.50 2.42 -8.92
C TRP A 42 2.78 2.37 -7.56
N PHE A 43 3.51 2.06 -6.47
CA PHE A 43 3.05 2.31 -5.10
C PHE A 43 3.28 3.78 -4.73
N ASN A 44 2.49 4.64 -5.36
CA ASN A 44 2.66 6.09 -5.34
C ASN A 44 2.49 6.72 -3.94
N TYR A 45 1.76 6.09 -3.02
CA TYR A 45 1.59 6.60 -1.65
C TYR A 45 2.92 6.72 -0.88
N ARG A 46 3.94 5.92 -1.20
CA ARG A 46 5.29 6.10 -0.66
C ARG A 46 5.88 7.48 -0.99
N ARG A 47 5.31 8.23 -1.96
CA ARG A 47 5.75 9.54 -2.43
C ARG A 47 4.88 10.68 -1.94
N CYS A 48 3.90 10.44 -1.08
CA CYS A 48 3.31 11.51 -0.29
C CYS A 48 4.38 12.06 0.66
N PRO A 49 4.60 13.37 0.75
CA PRO A 49 5.62 13.94 1.64
C PRO A 49 5.49 13.45 3.09
N ALA A 50 4.25 13.32 3.58
CA ALA A 50 3.99 12.80 4.93
C ALA A 50 4.46 11.35 5.11
N VAL A 51 4.23 10.47 4.12
CA VAL A 51 4.67 9.06 4.18
C VAL A 51 6.19 8.96 4.01
N ALA A 52 6.79 9.77 3.14
CA ALA A 52 8.24 9.82 2.98
C ALA A 52 8.94 10.36 4.24
N LEU A 53 8.36 11.37 4.89
CA LEU A 53 8.84 11.85 6.19
C LEU A 53 8.70 10.76 7.27
N ALA A 54 7.55 10.08 7.33
CA ALA A 54 7.35 8.96 8.24
C ALA A 54 8.44 7.87 8.07
N TYR A 55 8.76 7.51 6.83
CA TYR A 55 9.84 6.59 6.53
C TYR A 55 11.18 7.06 7.11
N LYS A 56 11.57 8.33 6.87
CA LYS A 56 12.82 8.90 7.39
C LYS A 56 12.85 8.88 8.91
N LEU A 57 11.78 9.30 9.58
CA LEU A 57 11.69 9.31 11.05
C LEU A 57 11.80 7.91 11.66
N VAL A 58 11.19 6.91 11.03
CA VAL A 58 11.34 5.51 11.47
C VAL A 58 12.79 5.05 11.32
N ARG A 59 13.46 5.35 10.19
CA ARG A 59 14.88 4.99 9.95
C ARG A 59 15.85 5.73 10.89
N GLU A 60 15.51 6.92 11.33
CA GLU A 60 16.23 7.68 12.35
C GLU A 60 16.03 7.12 13.77
N GLY A 61 15.18 6.10 13.93
CA GLY A 61 14.92 5.46 15.22
C GLY A 61 14.04 6.28 16.17
N ARG A 62 13.31 7.29 15.64
CA ARG A 62 12.45 8.20 16.43
C ARG A 62 11.35 7.43 17.18
N LEU A 63 10.85 6.34 16.63
CA LEU A 63 9.83 5.50 17.24
C LEU A 63 10.41 4.36 18.09
N GLY A 64 11.71 4.09 18.01
CA GLY A 64 12.31 2.88 18.56
C GLY A 64 11.88 1.64 17.77
N ARG A 65 11.90 0.46 18.40
CA ARG A 65 11.39 -0.76 17.81
C ARG A 65 9.87 -0.64 17.58
N ILE A 66 9.39 -0.96 16.40
CA ILE A 66 7.95 -0.98 16.12
C ILE A 66 7.33 -2.20 16.81
N LEU A 67 6.22 -1.99 17.51
CA LEU A 67 5.51 -3.00 18.27
C LEU A 67 4.16 -3.35 17.64
N HIS A 68 3.46 -2.34 17.09
CA HIS A 68 2.11 -2.49 16.61
C HIS A 68 1.85 -1.61 15.39
N VAL A 69 1.12 -2.15 14.42
CA VAL A 69 0.73 -1.49 13.17
C VAL A 69 -0.78 -1.62 12.96
N ARG A 70 -1.44 -0.54 12.61
CA ARG A 70 -2.82 -0.53 12.15
C ARG A 70 -2.88 0.11 10.78
N ALA A 71 -3.37 -0.62 9.79
CA ALA A 71 -3.47 -0.12 8.43
C ALA A 71 -4.88 -0.37 7.88
N ARG A 72 -5.48 0.66 7.27
CA ARG A 72 -6.81 0.59 6.69
C ARG A 72 -6.86 1.27 5.33
N TYR A 73 -7.73 0.78 4.46
CA TYR A 73 -8.10 1.50 3.26
C TYR A 73 -9.61 1.33 3.02
N LEU A 74 -10.34 2.37 3.38
CA LEU A 74 -11.80 2.37 3.37
C LEU A 74 -12.29 3.31 2.28
N GLN A 75 -13.29 2.84 1.52
CA GLN A 75 -13.98 3.60 0.48
C GLN A 75 -15.48 3.28 0.52
N ASP A 76 -16.33 4.14 -0.06
CA ASP A 76 -17.79 3.98 -0.05
C ASP A 76 -18.41 3.80 -1.42
N TRP A 77 -17.62 3.91 -2.51
CA TRP A 77 -18.14 3.91 -3.87
C TRP A 77 -18.63 2.54 -4.39
N GLY A 78 -18.26 1.43 -3.73
CA GLY A 78 -18.55 0.06 -4.18
C GLY A 78 -19.91 -0.48 -3.76
N GLY A 79 -20.85 0.36 -3.37
CA GLY A 79 -22.19 -0.04 -2.92
C GLY A 79 -23.03 -0.78 -3.99
N PRO A 80 -24.22 -1.31 -3.62
CA PRO A 80 -25.01 -2.15 -4.51
C PRO A 80 -25.54 -1.41 -5.75
N GLN A 81 -25.61 -0.08 -5.72
CA GLN A 81 -26.04 0.74 -6.87
C GLN A 81 -24.92 1.03 -7.87
N THR A 82 -23.66 0.73 -7.53
CA THR A 82 -22.53 0.91 -8.44
C THR A 82 -22.64 -0.06 -9.61
N PRO A 83 -22.65 0.44 -10.86
CA PRO A 83 -22.76 -0.41 -12.04
C PRO A 83 -21.64 -1.46 -12.15
N LEU A 84 -21.98 -2.62 -12.70
CA LEU A 84 -21.02 -3.68 -12.96
C LEU A 84 -19.94 -3.19 -13.93
N SER A 85 -18.68 -3.30 -13.48
CA SER A 85 -17.51 -3.04 -14.29
C SER A 85 -16.56 -4.22 -14.19
N TRP A 86 -15.46 -4.18 -14.94
CA TRP A 86 -14.41 -5.19 -14.88
C TRP A 86 -13.84 -5.40 -13.45
N ARG A 87 -13.84 -4.34 -12.61
CA ARG A 87 -13.36 -4.39 -11.22
C ARG A 87 -14.18 -5.32 -10.32
N PHE A 88 -15.37 -5.70 -10.72
CA PHE A 88 -16.27 -6.58 -9.98
C PHE A 88 -16.34 -8.01 -10.57
N GLN A 89 -15.49 -8.30 -11.55
CA GLN A 89 -15.44 -9.59 -12.24
C GLN A 89 -14.08 -10.26 -11.94
N LYS A 90 -14.09 -11.33 -11.14
CA LYS A 90 -12.87 -11.99 -10.66
C LYS A 90 -11.96 -12.48 -11.79
N LYS A 91 -12.55 -12.95 -12.88
CA LYS A 91 -11.78 -13.41 -14.07
C LYS A 91 -10.88 -12.32 -14.65
N VAL A 92 -11.25 -11.05 -14.51
CA VAL A 92 -10.53 -9.90 -15.07
C VAL A 92 -9.69 -9.20 -14.00
N ALA A 93 -10.29 -8.96 -12.83
CA ALA A 93 -9.67 -8.17 -11.76
C ALA A 93 -8.79 -8.99 -10.81
N GLY A 94 -8.93 -10.34 -10.78
CA GLY A 94 -8.24 -11.21 -9.83
C GLY A 94 -8.90 -11.20 -8.45
N SER A 95 -9.13 -10.03 -7.87
CA SER A 95 -9.83 -9.81 -6.59
C SER A 95 -10.54 -8.46 -6.59
N GLY A 96 -11.24 -8.15 -5.51
CA GLY A 96 -11.96 -6.88 -5.32
C GLY A 96 -11.17 -5.86 -4.49
N ALA A 97 -11.70 -5.55 -3.30
CA ALA A 97 -11.06 -4.62 -2.37
C ALA A 97 -9.66 -5.10 -1.93
N HIS A 98 -9.45 -6.41 -1.86
CA HIS A 98 -8.19 -6.98 -1.39
C HIS A 98 -6.99 -6.63 -2.31
N GLY A 99 -7.06 -7.00 -3.57
CA GLY A 99 -5.98 -6.73 -4.53
C GLY A 99 -5.84 -5.26 -4.88
N ASP A 100 -6.92 -4.48 -4.78
CA ASP A 100 -6.88 -3.05 -5.04
C ASP A 100 -6.40 -2.24 -3.83
N LEU A 101 -7.02 -2.41 -2.68
CA LEU A 101 -6.82 -1.55 -1.50
C LEU A 101 -5.79 -2.13 -0.52
N ASN A 102 -5.91 -3.42 -0.15
CA ASN A 102 -4.94 -4.04 0.75
C ASN A 102 -3.53 -4.06 0.16
N ALA A 103 -3.37 -4.11 -1.18
CA ALA A 103 -2.06 -4.01 -1.82
C ALA A 103 -1.31 -2.73 -1.40
N HIS A 104 -2.00 -1.60 -1.33
CA HIS A 104 -1.41 -0.34 -0.92
C HIS A 104 -1.00 -0.31 0.55
N ILE A 105 -1.88 -0.75 1.45
CA ILE A 105 -1.60 -0.66 2.89
C ILE A 105 -0.60 -1.71 3.37
N VAL A 106 -0.57 -2.88 2.73
CA VAL A 106 0.49 -3.89 2.98
C VAL A 106 1.83 -3.38 2.50
N ASP A 107 1.89 -2.80 1.30
CA ASP A 107 3.10 -2.17 0.77
C ASP A 107 3.59 -1.06 1.70
N MET A 108 2.72 -0.14 2.09
CA MET A 108 3.06 0.98 2.96
C MET A 108 3.53 0.51 4.34
N ALA A 109 2.91 -0.52 4.91
CA ALA A 109 3.31 -1.08 6.20
C ALA A 109 4.71 -1.71 6.12
N ARG A 110 4.98 -2.56 5.11
CA ARG A 110 6.31 -3.14 4.86
C ARG A 110 7.37 -2.05 4.65
N PHE A 111 7.05 -1.05 3.85
CA PHE A 111 7.93 0.08 3.57
C PHE A 111 8.28 0.87 4.85
N LEU A 112 7.30 1.22 5.67
CA LEU A 112 7.50 2.01 6.88
C LEU A 112 8.17 1.21 8.00
N VAL A 113 7.70 -0.01 8.28
CA VAL A 113 8.31 -0.89 9.29
C VAL A 113 9.74 -1.27 8.87
N GLY A 114 9.95 -1.55 7.58
CA GLY A 114 11.24 -1.97 7.02
C GLY A 114 11.56 -3.44 7.25
N GLU A 115 10.52 -4.21 7.47
CA GLU A 115 10.60 -5.66 7.68
C GLU A 115 9.54 -6.37 6.84
N GLU A 116 9.75 -7.66 6.61
CA GLU A 116 8.79 -8.51 5.92
C GLU A 116 7.74 -9.07 6.91
N VAL A 117 6.52 -9.24 6.43
CA VAL A 117 5.50 -10.00 7.13
C VAL A 117 5.96 -11.47 7.19
N SER A 118 5.91 -12.08 8.35
CA SER A 118 6.31 -13.47 8.59
C SER A 118 5.14 -14.44 8.59
N GLU A 119 3.98 -14.00 9.11
CA GLU A 119 2.80 -14.86 9.26
C GLU A 119 1.51 -14.03 9.22
N VAL A 120 0.48 -14.57 8.58
CA VAL A 120 -0.91 -14.12 8.70
C VAL A 120 -1.62 -15.06 9.67
N HIS A 121 -2.08 -14.52 10.80
CA HIS A 121 -2.68 -15.32 11.89
C HIS A 121 -4.14 -15.67 11.65
N GLY A 122 -4.89 -14.83 10.93
CA GLY A 122 -6.28 -15.04 10.59
C GLY A 122 -6.80 -13.96 9.66
N ALA A 123 -7.72 -14.34 8.77
CA ALA A 123 -8.33 -13.43 7.82
C ALA A 123 -9.82 -13.72 7.62
N ILE A 124 -10.56 -12.68 7.20
CA ILE A 124 -11.97 -12.73 6.80
C ILE A 124 -12.09 -12.14 5.41
N GLU A 125 -12.64 -12.90 4.46
CA GLU A 125 -13.01 -12.47 3.12
C GLU A 125 -14.53 -12.51 2.98
N ARG A 126 -15.16 -11.45 2.47
CA ARG A 126 -16.62 -11.39 2.26
C ARG A 126 -16.97 -10.71 0.96
N THR A 127 -17.97 -11.27 0.28
CA THR A 127 -18.70 -10.68 -0.84
C THR A 127 -20.14 -10.41 -0.38
N PHE A 128 -20.49 -9.15 -0.19
CA PHE A 128 -21.83 -8.72 0.20
C PHE A 128 -22.70 -8.38 -1.03
N VAL A 129 -22.11 -7.72 -2.04
CA VAL A 129 -22.81 -7.29 -3.25
C VAL A 129 -22.56 -8.31 -4.36
N LYS A 130 -23.49 -9.28 -4.50
CA LYS A 130 -23.36 -10.40 -5.44
C LYS A 130 -23.87 -10.07 -6.85
N GLU A 131 -24.70 -9.04 -6.98
CA GLU A 131 -25.26 -8.58 -8.24
C GLU A 131 -25.16 -7.06 -8.32
N ARG A 132 -24.94 -6.54 -9.52
CA ARG A 132 -24.81 -5.11 -9.79
C ARG A 132 -25.57 -4.72 -11.04
N PRO A 133 -26.12 -3.48 -11.13
CA PRO A 133 -26.77 -2.98 -12.32
C PRO A 133 -25.86 -3.10 -13.54
N LEU A 134 -26.40 -3.54 -14.67
CA LEU A 134 -25.67 -3.54 -15.93
C LEU A 134 -25.66 -2.12 -16.53
N PRO A 135 -24.47 -1.62 -16.97
CA PRO A 135 -24.40 -0.31 -17.61
C PRO A 135 -25.31 -0.21 -18.81
N GLY A 136 -26.14 0.85 -18.86
CA GLY A 136 -27.05 1.13 -19.99
C GLY A 136 -28.28 0.21 -20.09
N LYS A 137 -28.47 -0.71 -19.14
CA LYS A 137 -29.60 -1.65 -19.15
C LYS A 137 -30.46 -1.48 -17.89
N LYS A 138 -31.56 -0.75 -18.03
CA LYS A 138 -32.48 -0.46 -16.91
C LYS A 138 -33.11 -1.75 -16.35
N GLY A 139 -32.92 -2.01 -15.05
CA GLY A 139 -33.50 -3.14 -14.34
C GLY A 139 -32.79 -4.49 -14.52
N GLU A 140 -31.77 -4.57 -15.38
CA GLU A 140 -30.97 -5.78 -15.50
C GLU A 140 -29.76 -5.73 -14.56
N THR A 141 -29.38 -6.89 -13.99
CA THR A 141 -28.19 -7.05 -13.15
C THR A 141 -27.23 -8.07 -13.75
N GLY A 142 -25.98 -8.00 -13.32
CA GLY A 142 -24.95 -8.97 -13.64
C GLY A 142 -24.17 -9.38 -12.38
N LYS A 143 -23.55 -10.56 -12.43
CA LYS A 143 -22.84 -11.15 -11.30
C LYS A 143 -21.59 -10.37 -10.94
N SER A 144 -21.46 -10.04 -9.64
CA SER A 144 -20.24 -9.57 -8.99
C SER A 144 -19.67 -10.74 -8.15
N ASP A 145 -18.41 -11.13 -8.37
CA ASP A 145 -17.83 -12.32 -7.76
C ASP A 145 -16.43 -12.08 -7.13
N VAL A 146 -16.14 -10.82 -6.82
CA VAL A 146 -14.96 -10.39 -6.08
C VAL A 146 -15.29 -10.13 -4.61
N ASP A 147 -14.28 -10.03 -3.79
CA ASP A 147 -14.38 -9.60 -2.40
C ASP A 147 -14.76 -8.10 -2.30
N ASP A 148 -15.68 -7.79 -1.39
CA ASP A 148 -16.00 -6.41 -1.00
C ASP A 148 -15.24 -5.97 0.25
N VAL A 149 -14.90 -6.93 1.12
CA VAL A 149 -14.19 -6.70 2.40
C VAL A 149 -13.19 -7.80 2.64
N VAL A 150 -11.95 -7.43 2.97
CA VAL A 150 -10.93 -8.35 3.51
C VAL A 150 -10.22 -7.71 4.69
N LEU A 151 -10.27 -8.41 5.83
CA LEU A 151 -9.61 -8.06 7.08
C LEU A 151 -8.64 -9.17 7.47
N PHE A 152 -7.47 -8.83 8.02
CA PHE A 152 -6.55 -9.84 8.53
C PHE A 152 -5.59 -9.31 9.60
N LEU A 153 -5.06 -10.23 10.40
CA LEU A 153 -4.03 -10.00 11.41
C LEU A 153 -2.73 -10.66 10.97
N ALA A 154 -1.61 -9.99 11.21
CA ALA A 154 -0.30 -10.48 10.80
C ALA A 154 0.79 -10.14 11.82
N SER A 155 1.95 -10.80 11.70
CA SER A 155 3.19 -10.44 12.39
C SER A 155 4.30 -10.16 11.39
N PHE A 156 5.16 -9.22 11.73
CA PHE A 156 6.43 -8.95 11.05
C PHE A 156 7.56 -9.83 11.61
N ALA A 157 8.65 -9.95 10.86
CA ALA A 157 9.79 -10.79 11.24
C ALA A 157 10.42 -10.39 12.59
N GLY A 158 10.47 -9.08 12.90
CA GLY A 158 10.94 -8.54 14.18
C GLY A 158 9.94 -8.62 15.33
N GLY A 159 8.77 -9.24 15.12
CA GLY A 159 7.75 -9.47 16.16
C GLY A 159 6.67 -8.39 16.28
N ALA A 160 6.72 -7.33 15.49
CA ALA A 160 5.63 -6.36 15.47
C ALA A 160 4.32 -7.03 14.99
N THR A 161 3.19 -6.69 15.62
CA THR A 161 1.86 -7.19 15.26
C THR A 161 1.13 -6.17 14.40
N ALA A 162 0.28 -6.65 13.48
CA ALA A 162 -0.42 -5.77 12.56
C ALA A 162 -1.87 -6.18 12.34
N SER A 163 -2.74 -5.19 12.14
CA SER A 163 -4.08 -5.35 11.58
C SER A 163 -4.19 -4.62 10.24
N PHE A 164 -4.85 -5.28 9.29
CA PHE A 164 -5.13 -4.74 7.96
C PHE A 164 -6.61 -4.85 7.66
N GLU A 165 -7.20 -3.80 7.13
CA GLU A 165 -8.58 -3.80 6.69
C GLU A 165 -8.78 -3.01 5.40
N ALA A 166 -9.53 -3.61 4.47
CA ALA A 166 -9.90 -2.97 3.21
C ALA A 166 -11.35 -3.27 2.85
N THR A 167 -12.08 -2.23 2.46
CA THR A 167 -13.43 -2.34 1.93
C THR A 167 -13.78 -1.18 1.02
N ARG A 168 -14.72 -1.41 0.08
CA ARG A 168 -15.35 -0.37 -0.75
C ARG A 168 -16.78 -0.05 -0.32
N LEU A 169 -17.19 -0.51 0.88
CA LEU A 169 -18.56 -0.39 1.39
C LEU A 169 -18.68 0.46 2.67
N ALA A 170 -17.63 1.17 3.04
CA ALA A 170 -17.57 1.97 4.26
C ALA A 170 -18.16 3.37 4.03
N ILE A 171 -19.48 3.51 4.09
CA ILE A 171 -20.18 4.79 3.92
C ILE A 171 -19.57 5.85 4.86
N GLY A 172 -19.21 7.00 4.29
CA GLY A 172 -18.55 8.11 5.00
C GLY A 172 -17.04 8.16 4.85
N HIS A 173 -16.40 7.12 4.29
CA HIS A 173 -14.98 7.12 3.94
C HIS A 173 -14.81 7.18 2.42
N GLN A 174 -14.37 8.31 1.90
CA GLN A 174 -14.27 8.49 0.44
C GLN A 174 -12.97 7.89 -0.10
N ASN A 175 -11.85 8.07 0.60
CA ASN A 175 -10.54 7.52 0.22
C ASN A 175 -9.60 7.40 1.43
N ASP A 176 -10.07 6.80 2.51
CA ASP A 176 -9.34 6.69 3.78
C ASP A 176 -8.28 5.57 3.72
N ASN A 177 -7.16 5.88 3.06
CA ASN A 177 -5.94 5.10 3.13
C ASN A 177 -5.13 5.60 4.32
N GLY A 178 -5.07 4.83 5.40
CA GLY A 178 -4.44 5.25 6.64
C GLY A 178 -3.57 4.19 7.26
N ILE A 179 -2.54 4.66 7.98
CA ILE A 179 -1.64 3.81 8.76
C ILE A 179 -1.26 4.47 10.08
N GLU A 180 -1.16 3.66 11.12
CA GLU A 180 -0.63 4.05 12.42
C GLU A 180 0.45 3.04 12.82
N LEU A 181 1.62 3.55 13.24
CA LEU A 181 2.72 2.77 13.80
C LEU A 181 2.93 3.19 15.25
N ASN A 182 3.01 2.20 16.13
CA ASN A 182 3.29 2.39 17.55
C ASN A 182 4.59 1.67 17.88
N GLY A 183 5.58 2.42 18.36
CA GLY A 183 6.88 1.92 18.76
C GLY A 183 7.17 2.17 20.24
N GLU A 184 8.34 1.74 20.69
CA GLU A 184 8.78 1.86 22.09
C GLU A 184 8.99 3.31 22.54
N LYS A 185 9.33 4.21 21.62
CA LYS A 185 9.68 5.61 21.90
C LYS A 185 8.68 6.62 21.39
N GLY A 186 7.76 6.19 20.53
CA GLY A 186 6.78 7.09 19.93
C GLY A 186 5.86 6.38 18.95
N SER A 187 4.93 7.15 18.42
CA SER A 187 3.93 6.70 17.46
C SER A 187 3.77 7.71 16.34
N LEU A 188 3.43 7.25 15.16
CA LEU A 188 3.02 8.12 14.05
C LEU A 188 1.73 7.60 13.42
N ARG A 189 0.97 8.51 12.81
CA ARG A 189 -0.19 8.15 11.99
C ARG A 189 -0.35 9.08 10.81
N PHE A 190 -0.87 8.50 9.74
CA PHE A 190 -1.15 9.16 8.47
C PHE A 190 -2.55 8.78 8.00
N SER A 191 -3.27 9.74 7.41
CA SER A 191 -4.48 9.52 6.63
C SER A 191 -4.37 10.25 5.30
N PHE A 192 -4.69 9.56 4.23
CA PHE A 192 -4.67 10.14 2.89
C PHE A 192 -5.77 11.21 2.68
N GLU A 193 -6.86 11.14 3.42
CA GLU A 193 -7.89 12.21 3.40
C GLU A 193 -7.37 13.53 3.96
N ASP A 194 -6.22 13.52 4.68
CA ASP A 194 -5.43 14.69 5.07
C ASP A 194 -3.95 14.50 4.64
N MET A 195 -3.74 14.22 3.36
CA MET A 195 -2.47 13.71 2.80
C MET A 195 -1.25 14.61 3.03
N ASN A 196 -1.46 15.87 3.38
CA ASN A 196 -0.40 16.85 3.61
C ASN A 196 0.09 16.87 5.06
N VAL A 197 -0.45 16.01 5.92
CA VAL A 197 -0.19 16.00 7.36
C VAL A 197 0.32 14.65 7.82
N LEU A 198 1.35 14.68 8.65
CA LEU A 198 1.79 13.58 9.48
C LEU A 198 1.50 13.93 10.94
N GLU A 199 0.91 13.02 11.69
CA GLU A 199 0.80 13.15 13.13
C GLU A 199 1.88 12.29 13.80
N LEU A 200 2.61 12.89 14.73
CA LEU A 200 3.71 12.26 15.47
C LEU A 200 3.50 12.48 16.96
N CYS A 201 3.62 11.42 17.74
CA CYS A 201 3.70 11.46 19.19
C CYS A 201 5.03 10.86 19.62
N GLU A 202 5.86 11.65 20.27
CA GLU A 202 7.12 11.20 20.86
C GLU A 202 6.94 11.04 22.37
N GLY A 203 7.50 10.00 22.95
CA GLY A 203 7.49 9.78 24.38
C GLY A 203 8.13 10.97 25.13
N GLY A 204 7.64 11.27 26.31
CA GLY A 204 8.10 12.42 27.08
C GLY A 204 7.26 12.66 28.33
N ASP A 205 7.18 13.94 28.76
CA ASP A 205 6.38 14.34 29.91
C ASP A 205 4.90 14.02 29.68
N ALA A 206 4.33 13.15 30.52
CA ALA A 206 2.93 12.73 30.42
C ALA A 206 1.91 13.90 30.53
N ARG A 207 2.32 15.03 31.08
CA ARG A 207 1.46 16.23 31.20
C ARG A 207 1.36 17.04 29.93
N THR A 208 2.36 16.94 29.04
CA THR A 208 2.47 17.71 27.79
C THR A 208 2.58 16.81 26.56
N GLY A 209 2.58 15.49 26.76
CA GLY A 209 2.59 14.50 25.68
C GLY A 209 1.30 14.54 24.85
N GLY A 210 1.43 14.29 23.57
CA GLY A 210 0.28 14.26 22.66
C GLY A 210 0.72 14.23 21.20
N TRP A 211 -0.27 14.16 20.32
CA TRP A 211 -0.01 14.18 18.88
C TRP A 211 0.36 15.55 18.39
N LYS A 212 1.53 15.68 17.77
CA LYS A 212 1.96 16.84 16.99
C LYS A 212 1.43 16.67 15.57
N ARG A 213 0.67 17.64 15.10
CA ARG A 213 0.22 17.72 13.71
C ARG A 213 1.28 18.45 12.88
N ILE A 214 1.94 17.76 11.95
CA ILE A 214 3.07 18.27 11.16
C ILE A 214 2.58 18.47 9.72
N MET A 215 2.58 19.74 9.26
CA MET A 215 2.33 20.08 7.87
C MET A 215 3.55 19.68 7.03
N CYS A 216 3.38 18.73 6.11
CA CYS A 216 4.46 18.16 5.32
C CYS A 216 4.64 18.85 3.94
N THR A 217 4.12 20.05 3.76
CA THR A 217 4.25 20.86 2.54
C THR A 217 5.18 22.05 2.71
N SER A 218 5.98 22.06 3.78
CA SER A 218 7.03 23.05 3.96
C SER A 218 8.35 22.54 3.40
N ALA A 219 9.14 23.42 2.80
CA ALA A 219 10.44 23.13 2.24
C ALA A 219 11.47 22.68 3.30
N GLY A 220 12.64 22.28 2.88
CA GLY A 220 13.75 21.94 3.75
C GLY A 220 13.73 20.50 4.20
N ASN A 221 13.16 20.18 5.35
CA ASN A 221 13.25 18.83 5.94
C ASN A 221 12.17 17.85 5.45
N HIS A 222 11.19 18.31 4.70
CA HIS A 222 10.09 17.47 4.20
C HIS A 222 10.41 16.94 2.81
N PRO A 223 10.44 15.61 2.62
CA PRO A 223 10.71 15.00 1.31
C PRO A 223 9.72 15.48 0.25
N TYR A 224 10.25 15.82 -0.93
CA TYR A 224 9.54 16.34 -2.11
C TYR A 224 8.99 17.77 -2.00
N ALA A 225 8.67 18.28 -0.80
CA ALA A 225 7.98 19.57 -0.64
C ALA A 225 8.74 20.74 -1.26
N ALA A 226 10.08 20.77 -1.14
CA ALA A 226 10.93 21.82 -1.71
C ALA A 226 10.87 21.96 -3.25
N ASN A 227 10.34 20.95 -3.94
CA ASN A 227 10.24 20.94 -5.40
C ASN A 227 8.92 21.54 -5.92
N TRP A 228 8.01 21.92 -5.02
CA TRP A 228 6.67 22.34 -5.39
C TRP A 228 6.42 23.82 -5.12
N TRP A 229 5.69 24.13 -4.06
CA TRP A 229 5.19 25.46 -3.75
C TRP A 229 5.93 26.06 -2.55
N PRO A 230 5.84 27.34 -2.31
CA PRO A 230 6.26 27.93 -1.04
C PRO A 230 5.63 27.21 0.15
N ASP A 231 6.26 27.33 1.32
CA ASP A 231 5.84 26.65 2.54
C ASP A 231 4.33 26.74 2.80
N ALA A 232 3.76 25.65 3.31
CA ALA A 232 2.36 25.49 3.68
C ALA A 232 1.34 25.50 2.52
N HIS A 233 1.77 25.54 1.26
CA HIS A 233 0.86 25.31 0.13
C HIS A 233 0.60 23.82 -0.02
N VAL A 234 -0.67 23.43 -0.02
CA VAL A 234 -1.08 22.03 -0.12
C VAL A 234 -0.83 21.46 -1.52
N ILE A 235 -0.53 20.17 -1.57
CA ILE A 235 -0.39 19.42 -2.81
C ILE A 235 -1.49 18.36 -2.92
N GLY A 236 -1.74 17.86 -4.12
CA GLY A 236 -2.80 16.89 -4.40
C GLY A 236 -2.26 15.51 -4.78
N TYR A 237 -3.17 14.62 -5.16
CA TYR A 237 -2.91 13.22 -5.45
C TYR A 237 -1.90 13.03 -6.61
N GLU A 238 -2.01 13.83 -7.65
CA GLU A 238 -1.15 13.80 -8.84
C GLU A 238 0.32 14.07 -8.53
N HIS A 239 0.61 14.84 -7.48
CA HIS A 239 1.98 15.14 -7.06
C HIS A 239 2.74 13.88 -6.61
N GLY A 240 2.04 12.89 -6.02
CA GLY A 240 2.63 11.59 -5.68
C GLY A 240 3.14 10.84 -6.90
N PHE A 241 2.42 10.89 -8.02
CA PHE A 241 2.87 10.29 -9.29
C PHE A 241 4.04 11.05 -9.90
N THR A 242 4.01 12.39 -9.85
CA THR A 242 5.12 13.23 -10.33
C THR A 242 6.39 12.99 -9.52
N ASN A 243 6.29 12.92 -8.19
CA ASN A 243 7.41 12.57 -7.31
C ASN A 243 7.96 11.17 -7.62
N MET A 244 7.07 10.20 -7.88
CA MET A 244 7.46 8.85 -8.28
C MET A 244 8.20 8.84 -9.60
N ALA A 245 7.71 9.57 -10.62
CA ALA A 245 8.36 9.69 -11.91
C ALA A 245 9.75 10.35 -11.78
N ALA A 246 9.86 11.41 -10.97
CA ALA A 246 11.13 12.06 -10.70
C ALA A 246 12.15 11.10 -10.08
N ASP A 247 11.76 10.31 -9.07
CA ASP A 247 12.62 9.32 -8.44
C ASP A 247 13.03 8.19 -9.41
N VAL A 248 12.12 7.74 -10.29
CA VAL A 248 12.44 6.79 -11.36
C VAL A 248 13.51 7.36 -12.28
N LEU A 249 13.36 8.60 -12.76
CA LEU A 249 14.32 9.26 -13.62
C LEU A 249 15.67 9.47 -12.92
N ARG A 250 15.68 9.91 -11.65
CA ARG A 250 16.91 10.00 -10.84
C ARG A 250 17.63 8.66 -10.76
N THR A 251 16.89 7.59 -10.45
CA THR A 251 17.46 6.24 -10.35
C THR A 251 18.01 5.72 -11.69
N LEU A 252 17.37 6.06 -12.80
CA LEU A 252 17.88 5.72 -14.14
C LEU A 252 19.13 6.53 -14.51
N ALA A 253 19.23 7.75 -14.00
CA ALA A 253 20.43 8.61 -14.14
C ALA A 253 21.57 8.24 -13.15
N GLY A 254 21.38 7.21 -12.30
CA GLY A 254 22.38 6.81 -11.31
C GLY A 254 22.40 7.66 -10.04
N LEU A 255 21.35 8.44 -9.80
CA LEU A 255 21.18 9.25 -8.59
C LEU A 255 20.26 8.52 -7.60
N GLU A 256 20.42 8.82 -6.30
CA GLU A 256 19.57 8.26 -5.27
C GLU A 256 18.17 8.89 -5.27
N PRO A 257 17.09 8.09 -5.13
CA PRO A 257 15.75 8.60 -4.92
C PRO A 257 15.60 9.16 -3.48
N GLU A 258 14.58 9.99 -3.26
CA GLU A 258 14.28 10.52 -1.90
C GLU A 258 13.96 9.43 -0.88
N VAL A 259 13.23 8.42 -1.31
CA VAL A 259 12.98 7.18 -0.56
C VAL A 259 13.05 5.99 -1.51
N PRO A 260 13.29 4.75 -1.01
CA PRO A 260 13.42 3.57 -1.88
C PRO A 260 12.25 3.38 -2.83
N LEU A 261 12.56 3.04 -4.08
CA LEU A 261 11.57 2.70 -5.09
C LEU A 261 11.20 1.22 -4.97
N PRO A 262 9.91 0.87 -5.02
CA PRO A 262 9.48 -0.52 -5.08
C PRO A 262 9.77 -1.09 -6.47
N ASP A 263 10.53 -2.17 -6.53
CA ASP A 263 10.76 -2.96 -7.72
C ASP A 263 9.81 -4.18 -7.79
N PHE A 264 9.97 -5.03 -8.80
CA PHE A 264 9.15 -6.23 -8.95
C PHE A 264 9.39 -7.26 -7.86
N ALA A 265 10.59 -7.34 -7.29
CA ALA A 265 10.89 -8.25 -6.19
C ALA A 265 10.22 -7.78 -4.90
N ASP A 266 10.25 -6.48 -4.62
CA ASP A 266 9.58 -5.86 -3.48
C ASP A 266 8.04 -6.01 -3.59
N ALA A 267 7.47 -5.69 -4.75
CA ALA A 267 6.04 -5.83 -5.00
C ALA A 267 5.56 -7.29 -4.94
N TYR A 268 6.40 -8.25 -5.32
CA TYR A 268 6.11 -9.67 -5.14
C TYR A 268 5.95 -10.06 -3.67
N GLN A 269 6.73 -9.46 -2.74
CA GLN A 269 6.53 -9.73 -1.31
C GLN A 269 5.16 -9.22 -0.83
N THR A 270 4.72 -8.04 -1.29
CA THR A 270 3.34 -7.57 -1.05
C THR A 270 2.30 -8.59 -1.56
N GLN A 271 2.47 -9.09 -2.78
CA GLN A 271 1.55 -10.06 -3.38
C GLN A 271 1.50 -11.38 -2.58
N ARG A 272 2.63 -11.83 -2.01
CA ARG A 272 2.67 -13.01 -1.13
C ARG A 272 1.84 -12.82 0.14
N VAL A 273 1.87 -11.64 0.74
CA VAL A 273 1.04 -11.34 1.92
C VAL A 273 -0.44 -11.36 1.56
N LEU A 274 -0.82 -10.80 0.41
CA LEU A 274 -2.20 -10.84 -0.06
C LEU A 274 -2.67 -12.29 -0.25
N GLU A 275 -1.89 -13.13 -0.90
CA GLU A 275 -2.22 -14.54 -1.08
C GLU A 275 -2.31 -15.30 0.26
N ALA A 276 -1.40 -15.03 1.21
CA ALA A 276 -1.45 -15.62 2.54
C ALA A 276 -2.75 -15.28 3.27
N ALA A 277 -3.24 -14.04 3.15
CA ALA A 277 -4.50 -13.62 3.74
C ALA A 277 -5.70 -14.35 3.13
N LEU A 278 -5.75 -14.50 1.79
CA LEU A 278 -6.81 -15.27 1.13
C LEU A 278 -6.77 -16.76 1.51
N GLN A 279 -5.58 -17.35 1.58
CA GLN A 279 -5.44 -18.74 2.03
C GLN A 279 -5.87 -18.89 3.49
N SER A 280 -5.51 -17.96 4.36
CA SER A 280 -5.94 -17.97 5.76
C SER A 280 -7.47 -17.90 5.88
N ALA A 281 -8.12 -17.01 5.13
CA ALA A 281 -9.57 -16.90 5.12
C ALA A 281 -10.28 -18.19 4.66
N ARG A 282 -9.77 -18.82 3.61
CA ARG A 282 -10.33 -20.06 3.04
C ARG A 282 -10.09 -21.27 3.92
N GLN A 283 -8.87 -21.40 4.46
CA GLN A 283 -8.44 -22.55 5.26
C GLN A 283 -8.77 -22.39 6.76
N ARG A 284 -9.17 -21.20 7.19
CA ARG A 284 -9.47 -20.84 8.59
C ARG A 284 -8.32 -21.19 9.55
N ARG A 285 -7.10 -20.90 9.14
CA ARG A 285 -5.89 -21.11 9.94
C ARG A 285 -4.83 -20.05 9.66
N ALA A 286 -3.83 -20.00 10.53
CA ALA A 286 -2.63 -19.19 10.29
C ALA A 286 -1.82 -19.73 9.10
N ILE A 287 -1.21 -18.79 8.35
CA ILE A 287 -0.37 -19.08 7.17
C ILE A 287 0.97 -18.36 7.32
N LYS A 288 2.05 -19.14 7.41
CA LYS A 288 3.41 -18.60 7.38
C LYS A 288 3.79 -18.20 5.96
N LEU A 289 4.44 -17.06 5.80
CA LEU A 289 4.88 -16.57 4.47
C LEU A 289 5.89 -17.52 3.80
N SER A 290 6.60 -18.33 4.58
CA SER A 290 7.47 -19.39 4.04
C SER A 290 6.72 -20.49 3.27
N GLN A 291 5.42 -20.63 3.49
CA GLN A 291 4.55 -21.58 2.78
C GLN A 291 4.02 -21.01 1.44
N ILE A 292 4.11 -19.71 1.23
CA ILE A 292 3.66 -19.02 0.02
C ILE A 292 4.82 -18.95 -0.97
N LYS A 293 4.74 -19.73 -2.02
CA LYS A 293 5.80 -19.85 -3.04
C LYS A 293 5.39 -19.22 -4.34
#